data_5032e1bb647621cea3dcdea4ffcea2aa
#
_entry.id   5032e1bb647621cea3dcdea4ffcea2aa
#
_cell.length_a   1.000
_cell.length_b   1.000
_cell.length_c   1.000
_cell.angle_alpha   90.00
_cell.angle_beta   90.00
_cell.angle_gamma   90.00
#
_symmetry.space_group_name_H-M   'P 1'
#
loop_
_entity.id
_entity.type
_entity.pdbx_description
1 polymer ?
#
loop_
_entity_poly.entity_id
_entity_poly.type
_entity_poly.pdbx_seq_one_letter_code
_entity_poly.pdbx_strand_id
1 'polypeptide(L)'
;MWIGSWSLALIGLFNVVGTLVFGHLGDLRSKKNLLVILYTLRALLFLIFIFLPKTEITVLIFASLLGILWLSTVPLTSGIISVIFGSKYMSMLYGFTFLSHQVGSFVGSWFGGRFYDYYGSYDIMWWACVILGFASAAVSYTHLRAH
;
A
#
# COMPACT_ATOMS: atom_id res chain seq x y z
N MET A 1 3.69 -7.64 -23.64
CA MET A 1 4.52 -6.48 -23.21
C MET A 1 3.71 -5.21 -22.95
N TRP A 2 2.74 -4.86 -23.77
CA TRP A 2 1.95 -3.61 -23.63
C TRP A 2 1.21 -3.45 -22.30
N ILE A 3 0.52 -4.48 -21.82
CA ILE A 3 -0.30 -4.43 -20.61
C ILE A 3 0.52 -4.10 -19.36
N GLY A 4 1.72 -4.70 -19.22
CA GLY A 4 2.59 -4.42 -18.07
C GLY A 4 3.04 -2.96 -18.02
N SER A 5 3.44 -2.39 -19.16
CA SER A 5 3.84 -0.97 -19.25
C SER A 5 2.68 -0.02 -18.95
N TRP A 6 1.49 -0.30 -19.48
CA TRP A 6 0.29 0.48 -19.19
C TRP A 6 -0.14 0.35 -17.72
N SER A 7 -0.03 -0.84 -17.13
CA SER A 7 -0.33 -1.04 -15.71
C SER A 7 0.58 -0.21 -14.83
N LEU A 8 1.89 -0.17 -15.11
CA LEU A 8 2.83 0.67 -14.37
C LEU A 8 2.54 2.17 -14.54
N ALA A 9 2.20 2.60 -15.76
CA ALA A 9 1.84 4.00 -16.03
C ALA A 9 0.56 4.41 -15.27
N LEU A 10 -0.46 3.55 -15.25
CA LEU A 10 -1.70 3.77 -14.51
C LEU A 10 -1.45 3.80 -13.01
N ILE A 11 -0.66 2.88 -12.45
CA ILE A 11 -0.26 2.91 -11.04
C ILE A 11 0.37 4.25 -10.72
N GLY A 12 1.33 4.72 -11.52
CA GLY A 12 2.01 6.00 -11.31
C GLY A 12 1.05 7.19 -11.34
N LEU A 13 0.20 7.26 -12.37
CA LEU A 13 -0.78 8.35 -12.53
C LEU A 13 -1.77 8.39 -11.34
N PHE A 14 -2.37 7.25 -11.01
CA PHE A 14 -3.35 7.18 -9.93
C PHE A 14 -2.74 7.30 -8.54
N ASN A 15 -1.43 7.03 -8.37
CA ASN A 15 -0.71 7.35 -7.14
C ASN A 15 -0.70 8.85 -6.84
N VAL A 16 -0.52 9.69 -7.85
CA VAL A 16 -0.58 11.15 -7.67
C VAL A 16 -1.96 11.54 -7.17
N VAL A 17 -3.01 11.06 -7.83
CA VAL A 17 -4.40 11.35 -7.43
C VAL A 17 -4.67 10.85 -6.00
N GLY A 18 -4.31 9.61 -5.70
CA GLY A 18 -4.52 9.01 -4.38
C GLY A 18 -3.80 9.78 -3.27
N THR A 19 -2.53 10.14 -3.50
CA THR A 19 -1.73 10.89 -2.51
C THR A 19 -2.32 12.26 -2.22
N LEU A 20 -2.80 12.99 -3.22
CA LEU A 20 -3.43 14.29 -3.04
C LEU A 20 -4.77 14.17 -2.29
N VAL A 21 -5.63 13.23 -2.70
CA VAL A 21 -6.93 13.01 -2.07
C VAL A 21 -6.77 12.59 -0.61
N PHE A 22 -5.95 11.58 -0.32
CA PHE A 22 -5.77 11.09 1.06
C PHE A 22 -4.90 12.02 1.91
N GLY A 23 -4.03 12.82 1.32
CA GLY A 23 -3.34 13.92 1.99
C GLY A 23 -4.36 14.93 2.52
N HIS A 24 -5.23 15.44 1.65
CA HIS A 24 -6.29 16.36 2.05
C HIS A 24 -7.29 15.75 3.04
N LEU A 25 -7.74 14.52 2.82
CA LEU A 25 -8.61 13.81 3.77
C LEU A 25 -7.95 13.62 5.13
N GLY A 26 -6.63 13.42 5.16
CA GLY A 26 -5.84 13.31 6.38
C GLY A 26 -5.84 14.59 7.23
N ASP A 27 -6.07 15.74 6.64
CA ASP A 27 -6.23 17.00 7.38
C ASP A 27 -7.63 17.15 7.97
N LEU A 28 -8.65 16.56 7.31
CA LEU A 28 -10.04 16.67 7.70
C LEU A 28 -10.52 15.51 8.62
N ARG A 29 -9.90 14.37 8.55
CA ARG A 29 -10.32 13.13 9.22
C ARG A 29 -9.17 12.51 10.02
N SER A 30 -9.51 11.60 10.92
CA SER A 30 -8.52 10.83 11.66
C SER A 30 -7.58 10.05 10.73
N LYS A 31 -6.30 10.39 10.73
CA LYS A 31 -5.25 9.75 9.93
C LYS A 31 -5.17 8.25 10.20
N LYS A 32 -5.37 7.84 11.47
CA LYS A 32 -5.46 6.45 11.89
C LYS A 32 -6.56 5.70 11.14
N ASN A 33 -7.80 6.23 11.17
CA ASN A 33 -8.92 5.56 10.54
C ASN A 33 -8.75 5.46 9.03
N LEU A 34 -8.16 6.50 8.41
CA LEU A 34 -7.84 6.48 6.99
C LEU A 34 -6.78 5.42 6.65
N LEU A 35 -5.76 5.22 7.50
CA LEU A 35 -4.79 4.12 7.31
C LEU A 35 -5.44 2.74 7.40
N VAL A 36 -6.30 2.53 8.40
CA VAL A 36 -7.06 1.27 8.53
C VAL A 36 -7.88 1.00 7.28
N ILE A 37 -8.61 2.02 6.79
CA ILE A 37 -9.41 1.92 5.57
C ILE A 37 -8.52 1.58 4.36
N LEU A 38 -7.40 2.29 4.18
CA LEU A 38 -6.48 2.06 3.06
C LEU A 38 -5.92 0.63 3.05
N TYR A 39 -5.44 0.14 4.20
CA TYR A 39 -4.90 -1.22 4.28
C TYR A 39 -5.98 -2.27 4.09
N THR A 40 -7.19 -2.05 4.62
CA THR A 40 -8.33 -2.95 4.42
C THR A 40 -8.76 -2.99 2.95
N LEU A 41 -8.91 -1.83 2.31
CA LEU A 41 -9.27 -1.75 0.90
C LEU A 41 -8.21 -2.40 0.01
N ARG A 42 -6.93 -2.23 0.34
CA ARG A 42 -5.83 -2.87 -0.38
C ARG A 42 -5.89 -4.38 -0.25
N ALA A 43 -6.10 -4.91 0.97
CA ALA A 43 -6.24 -6.35 1.19
C ALA A 43 -7.44 -6.94 0.43
N LEU A 44 -8.57 -6.25 0.45
CA LEU A 44 -9.76 -6.64 -0.30
C LEU A 44 -9.52 -6.59 -1.82
N LEU A 45 -8.80 -5.57 -2.30
CA LEU A 45 -8.46 -5.46 -3.71
C LEU A 45 -7.61 -6.65 -4.19
N PHE A 46 -6.59 -7.04 -3.41
CA PHE A 46 -5.80 -8.23 -3.70
C PHE A 46 -6.66 -9.51 -3.64
N LEU A 47 -7.50 -9.64 -2.62
CA LEU A 47 -8.39 -10.80 -2.48
C LEU A 47 -9.31 -10.95 -3.69
N ILE A 48 -9.98 -9.88 -4.10
CA ILE A 48 -10.85 -9.86 -5.27
C ILE A 48 -10.04 -10.22 -6.54
N PHE A 49 -8.85 -9.65 -6.69
CA PHE A 49 -8.01 -9.91 -7.85
C PHE A 49 -7.59 -11.39 -7.98
N ILE A 50 -7.40 -12.11 -6.87
CA ILE A 50 -7.07 -13.55 -6.88
C ILE A 50 -8.18 -14.34 -7.58
N PHE A 51 -9.45 -14.02 -7.32
CA PHE A 51 -10.59 -14.77 -7.83
C PHE A 51 -11.08 -14.30 -9.20
N LEU A 52 -10.69 -13.12 -9.65
CA LEU A 52 -11.10 -12.60 -10.95
C LEU A 52 -10.28 -13.21 -12.10
N PRO A 53 -10.89 -13.40 -13.28
CA PRO A 53 -10.16 -13.80 -14.48
C PRO A 53 -9.11 -12.73 -14.85
N LYS A 54 -7.88 -13.14 -15.19
CA LYS A 54 -6.76 -12.25 -15.49
C LYS A 54 -6.85 -11.70 -16.92
N THR A 55 -7.94 -11.00 -17.24
CA THR A 55 -8.10 -10.31 -18.52
C THR A 55 -7.33 -8.99 -18.52
N GLU A 56 -7.07 -8.44 -19.70
CA GLU A 56 -6.39 -7.14 -19.86
C GLU A 56 -7.13 -6.04 -19.09
N ILE A 57 -8.44 -5.99 -19.20
CA ILE A 57 -9.30 -5.01 -18.54
C ILE A 57 -9.21 -5.16 -17.02
N THR A 58 -9.28 -6.38 -16.49
CA THR A 58 -9.19 -6.66 -15.07
C THR A 58 -7.84 -6.20 -14.49
N VAL A 59 -6.75 -6.45 -15.22
CA VAL A 59 -5.39 -6.03 -14.81
C VAL A 59 -5.27 -4.51 -14.80
N LEU A 60 -5.79 -3.81 -15.79
CA LEU A 60 -5.72 -2.34 -15.86
C LEU A 60 -6.59 -1.68 -14.79
N ILE A 61 -7.78 -2.21 -14.52
CA ILE A 61 -8.64 -1.72 -13.44
C ILE A 61 -7.95 -1.96 -12.09
N PHE A 62 -7.41 -3.15 -11.85
CA PHE A 62 -6.66 -3.46 -10.64
C PHE A 62 -5.47 -2.51 -10.45
N ALA A 63 -4.68 -2.26 -11.50
CA ALA A 63 -3.54 -1.35 -11.48
C ALA A 63 -3.96 0.08 -11.11
N SER A 64 -5.07 0.56 -11.67
CA SER A 64 -5.61 1.89 -11.39
C SER A 64 -6.04 2.04 -9.93
N LEU A 65 -6.82 1.09 -9.42
CA LEU A 65 -7.28 1.07 -8.03
C LEU A 65 -6.12 0.89 -7.04
N LEU A 66 -5.18 0.00 -7.37
CA LEU A 66 -3.98 -0.18 -6.58
C LEU A 66 -3.15 1.12 -6.53
N GLY A 67 -3.02 1.83 -7.65
CA GLY A 67 -2.35 3.12 -7.70
C GLY A 67 -2.94 4.12 -6.71
N ILE A 68 -4.26 4.27 -6.67
CA ILE A 68 -4.92 5.17 -5.71
C ILE A 68 -4.55 4.81 -4.27
N LEU A 69 -4.48 3.53 -3.94
CA LEU A 69 -4.28 3.06 -2.57
C LEU A 69 -2.80 2.97 -2.17
N TRP A 70 -1.86 2.90 -3.13
CA TRP A 70 -0.47 2.52 -2.87
C TRP A 70 0.29 3.55 -2.04
N LEU A 71 0.52 4.74 -2.59
CA LEU A 71 1.28 5.81 -1.92
C LEU A 71 0.43 6.71 -1.02
N SER A 72 -0.88 6.52 -0.97
CA SER A 72 -1.79 7.30 -0.11
C SER A 72 -1.50 7.12 1.39
N THR A 73 -0.77 6.08 1.77
CA THR A 73 -0.30 5.88 3.15
C THR A 73 0.82 6.83 3.54
N VAL A 74 1.59 7.37 2.59
CA VAL A 74 2.75 8.24 2.83
C VAL A 74 2.39 9.52 3.58
N PRO A 75 1.45 10.37 3.10
CA PRO A 75 1.08 11.60 3.79
C PRO A 75 0.41 11.31 5.15
N LEU A 76 -0.35 10.22 5.28
CA LEU A 76 -0.99 9.87 6.53
C LEU A 76 0.04 9.43 7.58
N THR A 77 1.02 8.60 7.21
CA THR A 77 2.08 8.12 8.11
C THR A 77 2.96 9.28 8.58
N SER A 78 3.41 10.14 7.66
CA SER A 78 4.21 11.32 8.03
C SER A 78 3.41 12.28 8.93
N GLY A 79 2.13 12.46 8.64
CA GLY A 79 1.24 13.26 9.46
C GLY A 79 1.03 12.69 10.88
N ILE A 80 0.92 11.38 11.05
CA ILE A 80 0.84 10.74 12.38
C ILE A 80 2.13 10.96 13.17
N ILE A 81 3.29 10.76 12.54
CA ILE A 81 4.59 10.98 13.17
C ILE A 81 4.71 12.44 13.65
N SER A 82 4.29 13.39 12.82
CA SER A 82 4.30 14.80 13.15
C SER A 82 3.40 15.14 14.36
N VAL A 83 2.22 14.52 14.43
CA VAL A 83 1.27 14.74 15.55
C VAL A 83 1.78 14.13 16.86
N ILE A 84 2.37 12.93 16.81
CA ILE A 84 2.81 12.22 18.03
C ILE A 84 4.13 12.77 18.58
N PHE A 85 5.11 13.02 17.72
CA PHE A 85 6.48 13.34 18.10
C PHE A 85 6.87 14.80 17.84
N GLY A 86 6.01 15.56 17.22
CA GLY A 86 6.27 16.94 16.82
C GLY A 86 7.14 17.07 15.58
N SER A 87 7.20 18.28 15.04
CA SER A 87 7.95 18.59 13.81
C SER A 87 9.46 18.45 13.96
N LYS A 88 10.00 18.61 15.19
CA LYS A 88 11.43 18.55 15.46
C LYS A 88 12.07 17.21 15.08
N TYR A 89 11.39 16.11 15.34
CA TYR A 89 11.91 14.76 15.08
C TYR A 89 11.28 14.08 13.87
N MET A 90 10.37 14.75 13.18
CA MET A 90 9.59 14.22 12.07
C MET A 90 10.48 13.62 10.97
N SER A 91 11.48 14.34 10.50
CA SER A 91 12.33 13.89 9.39
C SER A 91 13.14 12.64 9.73
N MET A 92 13.68 12.58 10.95
CA MET A 92 14.45 11.43 11.42
C MET A 92 13.56 10.18 11.55
N LEU A 93 12.42 10.31 12.23
CA LEU A 93 11.50 9.19 12.46
C LEU A 93 10.85 8.70 11.16
N TYR A 94 10.50 9.64 10.29
CA TYR A 94 10.01 9.27 8.97
C TYR A 94 11.08 8.57 8.13
N GLY A 95 12.35 8.97 8.25
CA GLY A 95 13.49 8.29 7.64
C GLY A 95 13.60 6.82 8.05
N PHE A 96 13.45 6.51 9.34
CA PHE A 96 13.42 5.11 9.83
C PHE A 96 12.21 4.34 9.29
N THR A 97 11.04 4.97 9.28
CA THR A 97 9.83 4.37 8.69
C THR A 97 10.02 4.04 7.21
N PHE A 98 10.62 4.98 6.47
CA PHE A 98 10.90 4.79 5.06
C PHE A 98 11.97 3.73 4.80
N LEU A 99 13.00 3.66 5.65
CA LEU A 99 14.01 2.60 5.61
C LEU A 99 13.36 1.22 5.80
N SER A 100 12.49 1.08 6.80
CA SER A 100 11.73 -0.17 7.03
C SER A 100 10.90 -0.56 5.81
N HIS A 101 10.27 0.41 5.16
CA HIS A 101 9.52 0.20 3.93
C HIS A 101 10.44 -0.30 2.79
N GLN A 102 11.62 0.28 2.63
CA GLN A 102 12.57 -0.14 1.60
C GLN A 102 13.12 -1.55 1.84
N VAL A 103 13.41 -1.89 3.10
CA VAL A 103 13.79 -3.26 3.47
C VAL A 103 12.66 -4.24 3.14
N GLY A 104 11.43 -3.90 3.48
CA GLY A 104 10.25 -4.72 3.13
C GLY A 104 10.08 -4.88 1.63
N SER A 105 10.29 -3.81 0.85
CA SER A 105 10.22 -3.84 -0.62
C SER A 105 11.29 -4.73 -1.23
N PHE A 106 12.53 -4.66 -0.72
CA PHE A 106 13.61 -5.54 -1.15
C PHE A 106 13.28 -7.00 -0.86
N VAL A 107 12.90 -7.31 0.37
CA VAL A 107 12.55 -8.67 0.80
C VAL A 107 11.38 -9.21 -0.03
N GLY A 108 10.32 -8.41 -0.22
CA GLY A 108 9.16 -8.80 -1.01
C GLY A 108 9.49 -9.09 -2.47
N SER A 109 10.31 -8.25 -3.10
CA SER A 109 10.75 -8.45 -4.48
C SER A 109 11.63 -9.68 -4.62
N TRP A 110 12.57 -9.89 -3.69
CA TRP A 110 13.45 -11.04 -3.68
C TRP A 110 12.69 -12.35 -3.48
N PHE A 111 11.80 -12.41 -2.49
CA PHE A 111 10.94 -13.58 -2.29
C PHE A 111 10.01 -13.80 -3.48
N GLY A 112 9.44 -12.74 -4.05
CA GLY A 112 8.57 -12.84 -5.22
C GLY A 112 9.26 -13.53 -6.41
N GLY A 113 10.50 -13.13 -6.71
CA GLY A 113 11.31 -13.78 -7.74
C GLY A 113 11.60 -15.23 -7.42
N ARG A 114 12.07 -15.53 -6.19
CA ARG A 114 12.38 -16.90 -5.75
C ARG A 114 11.17 -17.83 -5.81
N PHE A 115 10.01 -17.38 -5.33
CA PHE A 115 8.79 -18.20 -5.38
C PHE A 115 8.33 -18.44 -6.81
N TYR A 116 8.45 -17.45 -7.69
CA TYR A 116 8.15 -17.65 -9.09
C TYR A 116 9.10 -18.66 -9.76
N ASP A 117 10.41 -18.61 -9.47
CA ASP A 117 11.40 -19.54 -9.99
C ASP A 117 11.11 -20.99 -9.54
N TYR A 118 10.62 -21.19 -8.31
CA TYR A 118 10.34 -22.53 -7.78
C TYR A 118 8.96 -23.06 -8.18
N TYR A 119 7.92 -22.22 -8.18
CA TYR A 119 6.53 -22.66 -8.32
C TYR A 119 5.91 -22.27 -9.67
N GLY A 120 6.56 -21.43 -10.46
CA GLY A 120 6.05 -20.92 -11.73
C GLY A 120 4.81 -20.01 -11.60
N SER A 121 4.47 -19.57 -10.38
CA SER A 121 3.26 -18.80 -10.08
C SER A 121 3.54 -17.77 -8.98
N TYR A 122 2.77 -16.66 -9.01
CA TYR A 122 2.77 -15.64 -7.96
C TYR A 122 1.65 -15.83 -6.93
N ASP A 123 0.92 -16.94 -6.94
CA ASP A 123 -0.27 -17.12 -6.08
C ASP A 123 0.07 -16.99 -4.60
N ILE A 124 1.19 -17.57 -4.17
CA ILE A 124 1.67 -17.45 -2.78
C ILE A 124 1.90 -15.98 -2.40
N MET A 125 2.47 -15.19 -3.33
CA MET A 125 2.74 -13.78 -3.08
C MET A 125 1.44 -12.96 -3.01
N TRP A 126 0.44 -13.30 -3.81
CA TRP A 126 -0.88 -12.65 -3.73
C TRP A 126 -1.55 -12.92 -2.38
N TRP A 127 -1.52 -14.14 -1.88
CA TRP A 127 -2.02 -14.48 -0.56
C TRP A 127 -1.23 -13.81 0.57
N ALA A 128 0.10 -13.72 0.44
CA ALA A 128 0.93 -12.98 1.39
C ALA A 128 0.53 -11.50 1.44
N CYS A 129 0.26 -10.86 0.30
CA CYS A 129 -0.22 -9.49 0.24
C CYS A 129 -1.56 -9.30 0.95
N VAL A 130 -2.50 -10.25 0.83
CA VAL A 130 -3.79 -10.23 1.53
C VAL A 130 -3.58 -10.30 3.05
N ILE A 131 -2.81 -11.28 3.51
CA ILE A 131 -2.54 -11.50 4.94
C ILE A 131 -1.85 -10.28 5.56
N LEU A 132 -0.78 -9.79 4.91
CA LEU A 132 -0.03 -8.62 5.39
C LEU A 132 -0.88 -7.34 5.35
N GLY A 133 -1.77 -7.22 4.38
CA GLY A 133 -2.71 -6.10 4.29
C GLY A 133 -3.66 -6.06 5.48
N PHE A 134 -4.30 -7.18 5.82
CA PHE A 134 -5.17 -7.27 6.99
C PHE A 134 -4.39 -7.13 8.31
N ALA A 135 -3.20 -7.72 8.42
CA ALA A 135 -2.34 -7.54 9.59
C ALA A 135 -1.97 -6.06 9.78
N SER A 136 -1.62 -5.36 8.72
CA SER A 136 -1.32 -3.91 8.77
C SER A 136 -2.53 -3.08 9.18
N ALA A 137 -3.74 -3.43 8.71
CA ALA A 137 -4.98 -2.80 9.13
C ALA A 137 -5.24 -3.02 10.64
N ALA A 138 -5.07 -4.25 11.13
CA ALA A 138 -5.25 -4.60 12.54
C ALA A 138 -4.24 -3.87 13.44
N VAL A 139 -2.97 -3.83 13.06
CA VAL A 139 -1.93 -3.09 13.80
C VAL A 139 -2.23 -1.59 13.82
N SER A 140 -2.64 -1.02 12.69
CA SER A 140 -3.03 0.39 12.62
C SER A 140 -4.23 0.70 13.51
N TYR A 141 -5.17 -0.23 13.62
CA TYR A 141 -6.33 -0.07 14.49
C TYR A 141 -5.98 -0.16 15.98
N THR A 142 -5.15 -1.12 16.36
CA THR A 142 -4.87 -1.42 17.78
C THR A 142 -3.79 -0.53 18.40
N HIS A 143 -2.70 -0.25 17.68
CA HIS A 143 -1.54 0.45 18.23
C HIS A 143 -1.58 1.97 18.04
N LEU A 144 -2.22 2.46 16.99
CA LEU A 144 -2.43 3.89 16.81
C LEU A 144 -3.67 4.32 17.62
N ARG A 145 -3.55 4.45 18.94
CA ARG A 145 -4.62 5.09 19.71
C ARG A 145 -4.81 6.52 19.22
N ALA A 146 -6.07 6.90 19.04
CA ALA A 146 -6.45 8.20 18.54
C ALA A 146 -5.92 9.31 19.48
N HIS A 147 -5.12 10.19 18.93
CA HIS A 147 -5.03 11.56 19.39
C HIS A 147 -5.73 12.44 18.38
#